data_aeb2885bcc713653a386dde166f6685e
#
_entry.id   aeb2885bcc713653a386dde166f6685e
#
_cell.length_a   1.000
_cell.length_b   1.000
_cell.length_c   1.000
_cell.angle_alpha   90.00
_cell.angle_beta   90.00
_cell.angle_gamma   90.00
#
_symmetry.space_group_name_H-M   'P 1'
#
loop_
_entity.id
_entity.type
_entity.pdbx_description
1 polymer ?
#
loop_
_entity_poly.entity_id
_entity_poly.type
_entity_poly.pdbx_seq_one_letter_code
_entity_poly.pdbx_strand_id
1 'polypeptide(L)'
;MTARVSFAAIGGAGSAGTLWTEVSAQLDVLVIPLPGEPDVPAMARSIEDRINGLPEPRVLIGASAGAMVALEVARRVPVQALVLLSAGWGIEVSESALEWVRRNPPDLHRKLARICIADREDEVRLRFIEADYDACTQPVHLRHLEALARHRPQPLAAPPPTLVLWGTADRAVPMEYHLELARRCAGALVPIPDAAHVPYFERPDLVVRWIRYAAALAAECAA
;
A
#
# COMPACT_ATOMS: atom_id res chain seq x y z
N MET A 1 -13.70 27.60 7.82
CA MET A 1 -12.44 27.17 7.16
C MET A 1 -12.43 25.64 7.22
N THR A 2 -12.45 24.95 6.09
CA THR A 2 -12.31 23.49 6.05
C THR A 2 -10.91 23.12 6.53
N ALA A 3 -10.81 22.23 7.52
CA ALA A 3 -9.53 21.75 8.02
C ALA A 3 -8.74 21.11 6.86
N ARG A 4 -7.45 21.46 6.77
CA ARG A 4 -6.56 20.87 5.77
C ARG A 4 -6.30 19.41 6.16
N VAL A 5 -6.65 18.47 5.27
CA VAL A 5 -6.43 17.04 5.49
C VAL A 5 -4.96 16.69 5.22
N SER A 6 -4.37 15.87 6.07
CA SER A 6 -3.01 15.35 5.92
C SER A 6 -3.03 13.94 5.32
N PHE A 7 -2.05 13.64 4.46
CA PHE A 7 -1.94 12.36 3.79
C PHE A 7 -0.61 11.70 4.08
N ALA A 8 -0.63 10.40 4.40
CA ALA A 8 0.57 9.57 4.46
C ALA A 8 0.36 8.29 3.67
N ALA A 9 1.33 7.92 2.85
CA ALA A 9 1.29 6.69 2.04
C ALA A 9 2.47 5.77 2.41
N ILE A 10 2.15 4.51 2.72
CA ILE A 10 3.13 3.47 3.04
C ILE A 10 3.29 2.57 1.82
N GLY A 11 4.53 2.42 1.35
CA GLY A 11 4.89 1.63 0.16
C GLY A 11 4.73 0.12 0.33
N GLY A 12 4.79 -0.60 -0.79
CA GLY A 12 4.76 -2.07 -0.83
C GLY A 12 6.11 -2.72 -0.50
N ALA A 13 6.14 -4.04 -0.40
CA ALA A 13 7.36 -4.81 -0.19
C ALA A 13 8.36 -4.59 -1.34
N GLY A 14 9.63 -4.33 -1.01
CA GLY A 14 10.69 -4.12 -1.99
C GLY A 14 10.64 -2.78 -2.74
N SER A 15 9.66 -1.91 -2.46
CA SER A 15 9.54 -0.59 -3.09
C SER A 15 10.31 0.47 -2.32
N ALA A 16 11.03 1.32 -3.05
CA ALA A 16 11.65 2.53 -2.50
C ALA A 16 10.68 3.71 -2.37
N GLY A 17 9.46 3.57 -2.89
CA GLY A 17 8.41 4.59 -2.82
C GLY A 17 8.37 5.55 -4.00
N THR A 18 9.23 5.39 -5.01
CA THR A 18 9.27 6.30 -6.17
C THR A 18 8.03 6.18 -7.07
N LEU A 19 7.31 5.06 -6.99
CA LEU A 19 6.06 4.83 -7.72
C LEU A 19 4.92 5.78 -7.30
N TRP A 20 5.06 6.50 -6.19
CA TRP A 20 4.08 7.48 -5.69
C TRP A 20 4.24 8.87 -6.30
N THR A 21 5.23 9.11 -7.16
CA THR A 21 5.59 10.43 -7.69
C THR A 21 4.39 11.17 -8.30
N GLU A 22 3.59 10.50 -9.16
CA GLU A 22 2.44 11.12 -9.82
C GLU A 22 1.30 11.46 -8.84
N VAL A 23 1.09 10.65 -7.81
CA VAL A 23 0.12 10.94 -6.74
C VAL A 23 0.63 12.11 -5.90
N SER A 24 1.92 12.13 -5.55
CA SER A 24 2.54 13.19 -4.76
C SER A 24 2.58 14.54 -5.49
N ALA A 25 2.65 14.53 -6.82
CA ALA A 25 2.54 15.74 -7.63
C ALA A 25 1.15 16.40 -7.56
N GLN A 26 0.10 15.63 -7.21
CA GLN A 26 -1.28 16.10 -7.18
C GLN A 26 -1.83 16.28 -5.75
N LEU A 27 -1.19 15.65 -4.76
CA LEU A 27 -1.53 15.70 -3.34
C LEU A 27 -0.25 15.84 -2.52
N ASP A 28 -0.30 16.66 -1.47
CA ASP A 28 0.81 16.80 -0.53
C ASP A 28 0.86 15.55 0.39
N VAL A 29 1.47 14.47 -0.11
CA VAL A 29 1.50 13.15 0.55
C VAL A 29 2.88 12.90 1.14
N LEU A 30 2.92 12.59 2.44
CA LEU A 30 4.11 12.03 3.07
C LEU A 30 4.29 10.58 2.62
N VAL A 31 5.19 10.33 1.67
CA VAL A 31 5.52 8.96 1.25
C VAL A 31 6.52 8.33 2.23
N ILE A 32 6.18 7.14 2.71
CA ILE A 32 7.00 6.36 3.63
C ILE A 32 7.31 5.02 2.95
N PRO A 33 8.56 4.76 2.53
CA PRO A 33 8.98 3.43 2.13
C PRO A 33 8.69 2.42 3.24
N LEU A 34 8.39 1.17 2.88
CA LEU A 34 8.11 0.14 3.87
C LEU A 34 9.33 -0.04 4.80
N PRO A 35 9.17 0.07 6.14
CA PRO A 35 10.28 -0.11 7.06
C PRO A 35 10.88 -1.52 7.03
N GLY A 36 12.19 -1.63 7.20
CA GLY A 36 12.91 -2.92 7.18
C GLY A 36 12.90 -3.68 8.51
N GLU A 37 11.90 -3.46 9.35
CA GLU A 37 11.75 -4.11 10.66
C GLU A 37 11.35 -5.59 10.53
N PRO A 38 11.59 -6.43 11.57
CA PRO A 38 11.44 -7.88 11.46
C PRO A 38 9.99 -8.37 11.35
N ASP A 39 9.02 -7.58 11.75
CA ASP A 39 7.59 -7.92 11.69
C ASP A 39 6.73 -6.67 11.45
N VAL A 40 5.50 -6.89 10.97
CA VAL A 40 4.56 -5.80 10.62
C VAL A 40 4.21 -4.91 11.83
N PRO A 41 3.99 -5.42 13.04
CA PRO A 41 3.82 -4.56 14.22
C PRO A 41 5.04 -3.68 14.55
N ALA A 42 6.27 -4.17 14.33
CA ALA A 42 7.48 -3.37 14.52
C ALA A 42 7.61 -2.29 13.43
N MET A 43 7.30 -2.61 12.17
CA MET A 43 7.22 -1.64 11.08
C MET A 43 6.23 -0.51 11.43
N ALA A 44 5.05 -0.86 11.95
CA ALA A 44 4.05 0.14 12.35
C ALA A 44 4.59 1.06 13.46
N ARG A 45 5.21 0.49 14.49
CA ARG A 45 5.81 1.28 15.59
C ARG A 45 6.90 2.23 15.11
N SER A 46 7.73 1.82 14.16
CA SER A 46 8.87 2.63 13.68
C SER A 46 8.44 3.89 12.91
N ILE A 47 7.18 3.95 12.43
CA ILE A 47 6.63 5.10 11.70
C ILE A 47 5.52 5.83 12.47
N GLU A 48 5.14 5.35 13.64
CA GLU A 48 4.01 5.84 14.44
C GLU A 48 4.13 7.33 14.73
N ASP A 49 5.29 7.79 15.20
CA ASP A 49 5.53 9.20 15.51
C ASP A 49 5.44 10.10 14.27
N ARG A 50 5.89 9.61 13.10
CA ARG A 50 5.77 10.36 11.84
C ARG A 50 4.32 10.57 11.43
N ILE A 51 3.47 9.56 11.61
CA ILE A 51 2.04 9.65 11.31
C ILE A 51 1.34 10.52 12.36
N ASN A 52 1.64 10.30 13.64
CA ASN A 52 1.02 11.04 14.73
C ASN A 52 1.39 12.55 14.74
N GLY A 53 2.56 12.89 14.21
CA GLY A 53 2.98 14.29 14.02
C GLY A 53 2.27 15.04 12.90
N LEU A 54 1.50 14.36 12.03
CA LEU A 54 0.71 15.03 11.00
C LEU A 54 -0.52 15.68 11.63
N PRO A 55 -0.94 16.89 11.18
CA PRO A 55 -2.21 17.49 11.58
C PRO A 55 -3.41 16.61 11.25
N GLU A 56 -4.43 16.65 12.12
CA GLU A 56 -5.73 16.01 11.82
C GLU A 56 -6.61 16.95 10.97
N PRO A 57 -7.54 16.39 10.15
CA PRO A 57 -7.79 14.95 9.92
C PRO A 57 -6.69 14.29 9.05
N ARG A 58 -6.43 13.00 9.33
CA ARG A 58 -5.41 12.20 8.65
C ARG A 58 -6.04 11.12 7.78
N VAL A 59 -5.60 11.02 6.53
CA VAL A 59 -5.88 9.87 5.65
C VAL A 59 -4.61 9.04 5.54
N LEU A 60 -4.67 7.80 6.02
CA LEU A 60 -3.56 6.86 5.91
C LEU A 60 -3.77 5.94 4.71
N ILE A 61 -2.77 5.85 3.86
CA ILE A 61 -2.80 5.10 2.62
C ILE A 61 -1.77 3.97 2.73
N GLY A 62 -2.14 2.75 2.37
CA GLY A 62 -1.22 1.62 2.36
C GLY A 62 -1.33 0.82 1.07
N ALA A 63 -0.21 0.51 0.41
CA ALA A 63 -0.18 -0.32 -0.78
C ALA A 63 0.46 -1.68 -0.50
N SER A 64 -0.21 -2.77 -0.89
CA SER A 64 0.28 -4.14 -0.73
C SER A 64 0.70 -4.41 0.73
N ALA A 65 1.97 -4.70 0.98
CA ALA A 65 2.52 -4.84 2.34
C ALA A 65 2.27 -3.62 3.23
N GLY A 66 2.34 -2.41 2.66
CA GLY A 66 2.04 -1.18 3.36
C GLY A 66 0.60 -1.09 3.86
N ALA A 67 -0.35 -1.80 3.24
CA ALA A 67 -1.72 -1.89 3.75
C ALA A 67 -1.78 -2.63 5.09
N MET A 68 -0.98 -3.67 5.29
CA MET A 68 -0.89 -4.38 6.57
C MET A 68 -0.28 -3.50 7.65
N VAL A 69 0.76 -2.72 7.30
CA VAL A 69 1.35 -1.76 8.22
C VAL A 69 0.37 -0.62 8.54
N ALA A 70 -0.38 -0.13 7.55
CA ALA A 70 -1.41 0.90 7.76
C ALA A 70 -2.50 0.44 8.73
N LEU A 71 -2.95 -0.81 8.65
CA LEU A 71 -3.90 -1.40 9.61
C LEU A 71 -3.31 -1.44 11.03
N GLU A 72 -2.05 -1.82 11.19
CA GLU A 72 -1.40 -1.84 12.51
C GLU A 72 -1.17 -0.44 13.07
N VAL A 73 -0.84 0.56 12.23
CA VAL A 73 -0.77 1.97 12.63
C VAL A 73 -2.14 2.47 13.10
N ALA A 74 -3.21 2.21 12.34
CA ALA A 74 -4.57 2.64 12.67
C ALA A 74 -5.11 2.04 13.98
N ARG A 75 -4.50 0.99 14.52
CA ARG A 75 -4.80 0.44 15.86
C ARG A 75 -4.22 1.29 16.99
N ARG A 76 -3.26 2.16 16.70
CA ARG A 76 -2.42 2.89 17.67
C ARG A 76 -2.56 4.39 17.55
N VAL A 77 -2.69 4.88 16.33
CA VAL A 77 -2.75 6.29 15.98
C VAL A 77 -4.13 6.61 15.42
N PRO A 78 -4.81 7.65 15.90
CA PRO A 78 -6.06 8.10 15.30
C PRO A 78 -5.85 8.49 13.83
N VAL A 79 -6.59 7.85 12.93
CA VAL A 79 -6.69 8.20 11.52
C VAL A 79 -8.17 8.31 11.15
N GLN A 80 -8.52 9.31 10.38
CA GLN A 80 -9.92 9.60 10.09
C GLN A 80 -10.42 8.92 8.80
N ALA A 81 -9.51 8.39 7.97
CA ALA A 81 -9.86 7.48 6.88
C ALA A 81 -8.68 6.58 6.50
N LEU A 82 -8.98 5.42 5.92
CA LEU A 82 -8.02 4.47 5.34
C LEU A 82 -8.25 4.31 3.84
N VAL A 83 -7.15 4.25 3.07
CA VAL A 83 -7.15 3.84 1.66
C VAL A 83 -6.16 2.70 1.51
N LEU A 84 -6.65 1.49 1.27
CA LEU A 84 -5.85 0.27 1.19
C LEU A 84 -5.84 -0.20 -0.26
N LEU A 85 -4.65 -0.32 -0.86
CA LEU A 85 -4.49 -0.66 -2.27
C LEU A 85 -3.81 -2.03 -2.41
N SER A 86 -4.31 -2.83 -3.35
CA SER A 86 -3.62 -4.05 -3.81
C SER A 86 -3.25 -5.01 -2.66
N ALA A 87 -4.18 -5.22 -1.74
CA ALA A 87 -3.96 -6.02 -0.54
C ALA A 87 -5.16 -6.89 -0.18
N GLY A 88 -4.90 -7.98 0.53
CA GLY A 88 -5.92 -8.84 1.15
C GLY A 88 -5.93 -8.71 2.68
N TRP A 89 -6.86 -9.43 3.32
CA TRP A 89 -6.85 -9.61 4.77
C TRP A 89 -5.76 -10.61 5.17
N GLY A 90 -4.53 -10.12 5.28
CA GLY A 90 -3.32 -10.90 5.26
C GLY A 90 -2.83 -11.10 3.82
N ILE A 91 -1.55 -11.32 3.69
CA ILE A 91 -0.91 -11.58 2.40
C ILE A 91 -0.24 -12.95 2.47
N GLU A 92 -0.69 -13.85 1.61
CA GLU A 92 -0.05 -15.15 1.48
C GLU A 92 1.27 -15.00 0.71
N VAL A 93 2.36 -15.33 1.37
CA VAL A 93 3.68 -15.40 0.75
C VAL A 93 4.11 -16.87 0.77
N SER A 94 4.20 -17.49 -0.41
CA SER A 94 4.61 -18.89 -0.52
C SER A 94 6.11 -19.05 -0.23
N GLU A 95 6.52 -20.23 0.26
CA GLU A 95 7.94 -20.53 0.45
C GLU A 95 8.71 -20.44 -0.87
N SER A 96 8.10 -20.79 -2.00
CA SER A 96 8.71 -20.63 -3.31
C SER A 96 8.98 -19.17 -3.69
N ALA A 97 8.10 -18.24 -3.29
CA ALA A 97 8.32 -16.81 -3.49
C ALA A 97 9.46 -16.28 -2.60
N LEU A 98 9.50 -16.70 -1.33
CA LEU A 98 10.60 -16.35 -0.42
C LEU A 98 11.94 -16.86 -0.96
N GLU A 99 11.99 -18.12 -1.39
CA GLU A 99 13.19 -18.71 -1.93
C GLU A 99 13.64 -18.05 -3.24
N TRP A 100 12.69 -17.64 -4.09
CA TRP A 100 12.99 -16.91 -5.32
C TRP A 100 13.64 -15.55 -5.03
N VAL A 101 13.11 -14.78 -4.09
CA VAL A 101 13.72 -13.51 -3.66
C VAL A 101 15.06 -13.74 -2.95
N ARG A 102 15.17 -14.80 -2.14
CA ARG A 102 16.43 -15.16 -1.45
C ARG A 102 17.55 -15.48 -2.44
N ARG A 103 17.26 -16.19 -3.53
CA ARG A 103 18.22 -16.49 -4.60
C ARG A 103 18.62 -15.27 -5.42
N ASN A 104 17.79 -14.24 -5.42
CA ASN A 104 18.03 -12.97 -6.11
C ASN A 104 18.55 -13.16 -7.56
N PRO A 105 17.83 -13.86 -8.45
CA PRO A 105 18.29 -14.04 -9.82
C PRO A 105 18.37 -12.69 -10.55
N PRO A 106 19.24 -12.53 -11.56
CA PRO A 106 19.48 -11.26 -12.25
C PRO A 106 18.22 -10.61 -12.86
N ASP A 107 17.20 -11.41 -13.17
CA ASP A 107 15.94 -10.95 -13.76
C ASP A 107 14.79 -10.84 -12.74
N LEU A 108 15.08 -10.92 -11.43
CA LEU A 108 14.09 -10.87 -10.36
C LEU A 108 13.19 -9.64 -10.48
N HIS A 109 13.78 -8.45 -10.49
CA HIS A 109 13.03 -7.20 -10.48
C HIS A 109 12.23 -7.00 -11.77
N ARG A 110 12.77 -7.44 -12.91
CA ARG A 110 12.05 -7.46 -14.19
C ARG A 110 10.79 -8.33 -14.14
N LYS A 111 10.90 -9.52 -13.57
CA LYS A 111 9.77 -10.44 -13.41
C LYS A 111 8.73 -9.88 -12.42
N LEU A 112 9.18 -9.30 -11.31
CA LEU A 112 8.28 -8.63 -10.36
C LEU A 112 7.56 -7.46 -11.03
N ALA A 113 8.26 -6.61 -11.79
CA ALA A 113 7.66 -5.51 -12.53
C ALA A 113 6.53 -5.98 -13.46
N ARG A 114 6.76 -7.08 -14.21
CA ARG A 114 5.75 -7.68 -15.09
C ARG A 114 4.53 -8.25 -14.37
N ILE A 115 4.66 -8.64 -13.11
CA ILE A 115 3.53 -9.07 -12.27
C ILE A 115 2.72 -7.85 -11.83
N CYS A 116 3.39 -6.71 -11.58
CA CYS A 116 2.82 -5.52 -10.98
C CYS A 116 1.99 -4.66 -11.94
N ILE A 117 2.16 -4.75 -13.26
CA ILE A 117 1.46 -3.91 -14.23
C ILE A 117 0.51 -4.67 -15.14
N ALA A 118 -0.50 -3.95 -15.65
CA ALA A 118 -1.50 -4.50 -16.57
C ALA A 118 -0.90 -4.78 -17.95
N ASP A 119 -0.22 -3.79 -18.54
CA ASP A 119 0.50 -3.92 -19.82
C ASP A 119 1.95 -4.37 -19.58
N ARG A 120 2.19 -5.67 -19.78
CA ARG A 120 3.49 -6.31 -19.56
C ARG A 120 4.55 -5.99 -20.62
N GLU A 121 4.16 -5.30 -21.67
CA GLU A 121 5.04 -4.88 -22.76
C GLU A 121 5.38 -3.38 -22.71
N ASP A 122 4.82 -2.64 -21.74
CA ASP A 122 5.17 -1.24 -21.50
C ASP A 122 6.59 -1.13 -20.89
N GLU A 123 7.58 -1.10 -21.78
CA GLU A 123 9.00 -1.06 -21.42
C GLU A 123 9.38 0.15 -20.56
N VAL A 124 8.68 1.27 -20.71
CA VAL A 124 8.96 2.49 -19.94
C VAL A 124 8.54 2.29 -18.48
N ARG A 125 7.31 1.81 -18.25
CA ARG A 125 6.81 1.52 -16.91
C ARG A 125 7.57 0.38 -16.25
N LEU A 126 7.90 -0.67 -17.01
CA LEU A 126 8.68 -1.80 -16.48
C LEU A 126 10.04 -1.33 -15.93
N ARG A 127 10.78 -0.53 -16.69
CA ARG A 127 12.08 0.03 -16.23
C ARG A 127 11.94 0.91 -15.00
N PHE A 128 10.85 1.66 -14.91
CA PHE A 128 10.60 2.52 -13.74
C PHE A 128 10.38 1.69 -12.48
N ILE A 129 9.58 0.61 -12.58
CA ILE A 129 9.34 -0.31 -11.46
C ILE A 129 10.60 -1.09 -11.10
N GLU A 130 11.38 -1.55 -12.09
CA GLU A 130 12.69 -2.18 -11.85
C GLU A 130 13.60 -1.26 -11.03
N ALA A 131 13.72 0.01 -11.42
CA ALA A 131 14.53 0.99 -10.71
C ALA A 131 14.05 1.26 -9.28
N ASP A 132 12.73 1.24 -9.04
CA ASP A 132 12.16 1.35 -7.70
C ASP A 132 12.53 0.13 -6.81
N TYR A 133 12.48 -1.08 -7.36
CA TYR A 133 12.94 -2.29 -6.68
C TYR A 133 14.46 -2.30 -6.46
N ASP A 134 15.25 -1.86 -7.46
CA ASP A 134 16.73 -1.79 -7.36
C ASP A 134 17.19 -0.83 -6.26
N ALA A 135 16.41 0.22 -5.99
CA ALA A 135 16.69 1.17 -4.92
C ALA A 135 16.42 0.59 -3.51
N CYS A 136 15.69 -0.53 -3.41
CA CYS A 136 15.50 -1.28 -2.17
C CYS A 136 16.49 -2.45 -2.14
N THR A 137 17.27 -2.58 -1.07
CA THR A 137 18.23 -3.70 -0.98
C THR A 137 17.53 -5.05 -0.84
N GLN A 138 18.08 -6.08 -1.49
CA GLN A 138 17.51 -7.44 -1.45
C GLN A 138 17.28 -7.97 -0.02
N PRO A 139 18.18 -7.81 0.96
CA PRO A 139 17.93 -8.26 2.32
C PRO A 139 16.74 -7.55 2.98
N VAL A 140 16.46 -6.30 2.63
CA VAL A 140 15.28 -5.57 3.12
C VAL A 140 14.02 -6.09 2.47
N HIS A 141 14.03 -6.29 1.14
CA HIS A 141 12.89 -6.88 0.41
C HIS A 141 12.53 -8.27 0.96
N LEU A 142 13.51 -9.13 1.20
CA LEU A 142 13.28 -10.46 1.77
C LEU A 142 12.64 -10.36 3.17
N ARG A 143 13.14 -9.47 4.04
CA ARG A 143 12.55 -9.24 5.38
C ARG A 143 11.09 -8.79 5.29
N HIS A 144 10.75 -7.91 4.33
CA HIS A 144 9.36 -7.51 4.11
C HIS A 144 8.47 -8.73 3.83
N LEU A 145 8.89 -9.62 2.93
CA LEU A 145 8.10 -10.81 2.59
C LEU A 145 8.02 -11.80 3.76
N GLU A 146 9.11 -12.02 4.49
CA GLU A 146 9.12 -12.88 5.68
C GLU A 146 8.23 -12.33 6.80
N ALA A 147 8.21 -11.01 7.00
CA ALA A 147 7.33 -10.36 7.96
C ALA A 147 5.85 -10.56 7.57
N LEU A 148 5.52 -10.40 6.29
CA LEU A 148 4.17 -10.62 5.76
C LEU A 148 3.72 -12.08 5.90
N ALA A 149 4.57 -13.05 5.56
CA ALA A 149 4.27 -14.47 5.66
C ALA A 149 3.80 -14.89 7.06
N ARG A 150 4.37 -14.23 8.09
CA ARG A 150 4.04 -14.48 9.50
C ARG A 150 2.89 -13.61 10.02
N HIS A 151 2.57 -12.50 9.36
CA HIS A 151 1.58 -11.55 9.86
C HIS A 151 0.16 -12.11 9.75
N ARG A 152 -0.61 -11.89 10.80
CA ARG A 152 -2.06 -12.18 10.83
C ARG A 152 -2.76 -10.92 11.35
N PRO A 153 -3.39 -10.14 10.44
CA PRO A 153 -4.03 -8.89 10.82
C PRO A 153 -5.16 -9.11 11.83
N GLN A 154 -5.33 -8.16 12.73
CA GLN A 154 -6.41 -8.16 13.70
C GLN A 154 -7.43 -7.09 13.33
N PRO A 155 -8.72 -7.31 13.57
CA PRO A 155 -9.75 -6.32 13.32
C PRO A 155 -9.50 -5.01 14.07
N LEU A 156 -9.86 -3.89 13.45
CA LEU A 156 -9.97 -2.60 14.14
C LEU A 156 -11.24 -2.61 14.99
N ALA A 157 -11.16 -2.18 16.25
CA ALA A 157 -12.32 -2.12 17.13
C ALA A 157 -13.38 -1.12 16.62
N ALA A 158 -12.93 -0.01 16.04
CA ALA A 158 -13.76 1.00 15.38
C ALA A 158 -13.03 1.41 14.08
N PRO A 159 -13.27 0.71 12.97
CA PRO A 159 -12.62 1.06 11.72
C PRO A 159 -13.09 2.43 11.23
N PRO A 160 -12.16 3.32 10.82
CA PRO A 160 -12.55 4.57 10.17
C PRO A 160 -13.11 4.27 8.78
N PRO A 161 -13.77 5.24 8.11
CA PRO A 161 -14.13 5.12 6.69
C PRO A 161 -12.98 4.56 5.89
N THR A 162 -13.20 3.41 5.23
CA THR A 162 -12.14 2.65 4.55
C THR A 162 -12.50 2.39 3.10
N LEU A 163 -11.60 2.71 2.20
CA LEU A 163 -11.67 2.33 0.78
C LEU A 163 -10.60 1.28 0.49
N VAL A 164 -11.00 0.20 -0.17
CA VAL A 164 -10.09 -0.82 -0.68
C VAL A 164 -10.04 -0.70 -2.20
N LEU A 165 -8.92 -0.23 -2.74
CA LEU A 165 -8.76 -0.04 -4.19
C LEU A 165 -8.10 -1.27 -4.80
N TRP A 166 -8.75 -1.82 -5.81
CA TRP A 166 -8.33 -3.01 -6.53
C TRP A 166 -8.12 -2.71 -8.01
N GLY A 167 -6.89 -2.90 -8.51
CA GLY A 167 -6.62 -2.89 -9.94
C GLY A 167 -7.26 -4.10 -10.61
N THR A 168 -8.14 -3.90 -11.59
CA THR A 168 -8.95 -4.99 -12.19
C THR A 168 -8.11 -6.05 -12.91
N ALA A 169 -6.85 -5.75 -13.24
CA ALA A 169 -5.87 -6.66 -13.81
C ALA A 169 -4.84 -7.18 -12.78
N ASP A 170 -5.03 -6.96 -11.47
CA ASP A 170 -4.12 -7.45 -10.43
C ASP A 170 -4.09 -8.98 -10.41
N ARG A 171 -2.91 -9.53 -10.66
CA ARG A 171 -2.64 -10.97 -10.66
C ARG A 171 -1.83 -11.41 -9.44
N ALA A 172 -1.30 -10.46 -8.67
CA ALA A 172 -0.57 -10.75 -7.45
C ALA A 172 -1.52 -10.99 -6.28
N VAL A 173 -2.60 -10.19 -6.21
CA VAL A 173 -3.65 -10.33 -5.19
C VAL A 173 -5.00 -10.41 -5.89
N PRO A 174 -5.65 -11.57 -5.94
CA PRO A 174 -6.98 -11.76 -6.53
C PRO A 174 -8.08 -10.92 -5.88
N MET A 175 -9.15 -10.64 -6.62
CA MET A 175 -10.26 -9.78 -6.19
C MET A 175 -10.88 -10.24 -4.86
N GLU A 176 -11.03 -11.54 -4.66
CA GLU A 176 -11.65 -12.11 -3.46
C GLU A 176 -10.91 -11.73 -2.16
N TYR A 177 -9.59 -11.56 -2.22
CA TYR A 177 -8.80 -11.10 -1.07
C TYR A 177 -9.07 -9.61 -0.75
N HIS A 178 -9.23 -8.77 -1.78
CA HIS A 178 -9.62 -7.38 -1.60
C HIS A 178 -11.03 -7.26 -1.04
N LEU A 179 -11.96 -8.09 -1.52
CA LEU A 179 -13.33 -8.12 -1.02
C LEU A 179 -13.38 -8.53 0.45
N GLU A 180 -12.59 -9.52 0.86
CA GLU A 180 -12.48 -9.92 2.26
C GLU A 180 -11.87 -8.80 3.11
N LEU A 181 -10.83 -8.12 2.63
CA LEU A 181 -10.25 -6.96 3.31
C LEU A 181 -11.31 -5.85 3.52
N ALA A 182 -12.07 -5.52 2.46
CA ALA A 182 -13.13 -4.52 2.55
C ALA A 182 -14.19 -4.90 3.59
N ARG A 183 -14.63 -6.16 3.62
CA ARG A 183 -15.58 -6.67 4.62
C ARG A 183 -15.03 -6.56 6.05
N ARG A 184 -13.76 -6.95 6.27
CA ARG A 184 -13.11 -6.92 7.59
C ARG A 184 -12.92 -5.50 8.13
N CYS A 185 -12.75 -4.53 7.22
CA CYS A 185 -12.63 -3.11 7.57
C CYS A 185 -13.97 -2.36 7.56
N ALA A 186 -15.12 -3.04 7.34
CA ALA A 186 -16.41 -2.40 7.10
C ALA A 186 -16.35 -1.30 6.01
N GLY A 187 -15.48 -1.51 5.01
CA GLY A 187 -15.16 -0.55 3.95
C GLY A 187 -15.79 -0.90 2.61
N ALA A 188 -15.53 -0.06 1.62
CA ALA A 188 -15.99 -0.24 0.25
C ALA A 188 -14.87 -0.76 -0.65
N LEU A 189 -15.17 -1.77 -1.49
CA LEU A 189 -14.29 -2.22 -2.57
C LEU A 189 -14.49 -1.32 -3.79
N VAL A 190 -13.40 -0.79 -4.31
CA VAL A 190 -13.37 0.13 -5.46
C VAL A 190 -12.51 -0.45 -6.58
N PRO A 191 -13.07 -0.82 -7.71
CA PRO A 191 -12.28 -1.26 -8.85
C PRO A 191 -11.60 -0.08 -9.54
N ILE A 192 -10.32 -0.26 -9.88
CA ILE A 192 -9.54 0.66 -10.71
C ILE A 192 -9.32 -0.03 -12.06
N PRO A 193 -10.05 0.37 -13.11
CA PRO A 193 -9.92 -0.24 -14.43
C PRO A 193 -8.54 0.03 -15.04
N ASP A 194 -8.10 -0.88 -15.89
CA ASP A 194 -6.84 -0.80 -16.64
C ASP A 194 -5.59 -0.63 -15.76
N ALA A 195 -5.64 -1.17 -14.53
CA ALA A 195 -4.51 -1.20 -13.61
C ALA A 195 -4.36 -2.59 -12.98
N ALA A 196 -3.15 -2.95 -12.61
CA ALA A 196 -2.83 -4.17 -11.90
C ALA A 196 -2.44 -3.88 -10.44
N HIS A 197 -1.29 -4.39 -9.99
CA HIS A 197 -0.88 -4.33 -8.57
C HIS A 197 -0.39 -2.96 -8.11
N VAL A 198 -0.05 -2.05 -9.03
CA VAL A 198 0.42 -0.69 -8.71
C VAL A 198 -0.52 0.39 -9.30
N PRO A 199 -1.82 0.39 -8.95
CA PRO A 199 -2.80 1.30 -9.53
C PRO A 199 -2.46 2.78 -9.32
N TYR A 200 -1.76 3.12 -8.24
CA TYR A 200 -1.28 4.47 -7.94
C TYR A 200 -0.17 4.96 -8.90
N PHE A 201 0.48 4.03 -9.61
CA PHE A 201 1.43 4.32 -10.68
C PHE A 201 0.80 4.23 -12.07
N GLU A 202 -0.11 3.28 -12.29
CA GLU A 202 -0.74 3.06 -13.60
C GLU A 202 -1.89 4.03 -13.88
N ARG A 203 -2.70 4.33 -12.86
CA ARG A 203 -3.89 5.20 -12.93
C ARG A 203 -3.93 6.20 -11.77
N PRO A 204 -2.87 7.04 -11.64
CA PRO A 204 -2.78 8.01 -10.57
C PRO A 204 -3.98 8.97 -10.52
N ASP A 205 -4.56 9.30 -11.68
CA ASP A 205 -5.77 10.11 -11.83
C ASP A 205 -6.96 9.55 -11.02
N LEU A 206 -7.22 8.25 -11.18
CA LEU A 206 -8.31 7.57 -10.47
C LEU A 206 -7.99 7.39 -8.98
N VAL A 207 -6.75 7.01 -8.65
CA VAL A 207 -6.35 6.83 -7.25
C VAL A 207 -6.42 8.14 -6.48
N VAL A 208 -5.93 9.25 -7.05
CA VAL A 208 -6.05 10.60 -6.45
C VAL A 208 -7.51 11.00 -6.22
N ARG A 209 -8.40 10.70 -7.16
CA ARG A 209 -9.83 10.96 -7.02
C ARG A 209 -10.40 10.23 -5.79
N TRP A 210 -10.06 8.96 -5.58
CA TRP A 210 -10.55 8.19 -4.45
C TRP A 210 -9.90 8.59 -3.12
N ILE A 211 -8.62 8.99 -3.13
CA ILE A 211 -7.96 9.57 -1.96
C ILE A 211 -8.66 10.89 -1.54
N ARG A 212 -9.02 11.75 -2.50
CA ARG A 212 -9.79 12.97 -2.23
C ARG A 212 -11.19 12.67 -1.68
N TYR A 213 -11.85 11.62 -2.15
CA TYR A 213 -13.11 11.17 -1.60
C TYR A 213 -12.95 10.69 -0.14
N ALA A 214 -11.92 9.90 0.16
CA ALA A 214 -11.60 9.50 1.53
C ALA A 214 -11.30 10.72 2.42
N ALA A 215 -10.65 11.75 1.88
CA ALA A 215 -10.40 13.00 2.62
C ALA A 215 -11.70 13.75 2.96
N ALA A 216 -12.69 13.75 2.07
CA ALA A 216 -14.00 14.34 2.36
C ALA A 216 -14.69 13.59 3.52
N LEU A 217 -14.68 12.25 3.50
CA LEU A 217 -15.20 11.44 4.59
C LEU A 217 -14.45 11.69 5.91
N ALA A 218 -13.13 11.82 5.87
CA ALA A 218 -12.31 12.11 7.04
C ALA A 218 -12.66 13.48 7.66
N ALA A 219 -12.91 14.48 6.82
CA ALA A 219 -13.29 15.82 7.28
C ALA A 219 -14.69 15.84 7.94
N GLU A 220 -15.63 15.05 7.42
CA GLU A 220 -16.96 14.89 8.01
C GLU A 220 -16.91 14.20 9.39
N CYS A 221 -16.04 13.20 9.57
CA CYS A 221 -15.86 12.51 10.85
C CYS A 221 -15.17 13.38 11.91
N ALA A 222 -14.46 14.43 11.53
CA ALA A 222 -13.74 15.33 12.42
C ALA A 222 -14.56 16.59 12.83
N ALA A 223 -15.71 16.81 12.21
CA ALA A 223 -16.61 17.94 12.47
C ALA A 223 -17.63 17.66 13.56
#